data_c70a2b7f78d068baf26e926df2db676d
#
_entry.id   c70a2b7f78d068baf26e926df2db676d
#
_cell.length_a   1.000
_cell.length_b   1.000
_cell.length_c   1.000
_cell.angle_alpha   90.00
_cell.angle_beta   90.00
_cell.angle_gamma   90.00
#
_symmetry.space_group_name_H-M   'P 1'
#
loop_
_entity.id
_entity.type
_entity.pdbx_description
1 polymer ?
#
loop_
_entity_poly.entity_id
_entity_poly.type
_entity_poly.pdbx_seq_one_letter_code
_entity_poly.pdbx_strand_id
1 'polypeptide(L)' 'MSEYQVFLQERDKVDYFLQKGYKITNVIENLSGAFVDFEKKDEKETLHIITPEGRKYFAVMLIKQQKEGA' A
#
# COMPACT_ATOMS: atom_id res chain seq x y z
N MET A 1 -12.70 3.66 16.40
CA MET A 1 -12.15 2.38 15.94
C MET A 1 -10.77 2.17 16.53
N SER A 2 -10.42 0.91 16.79
CA SER A 2 -9.08 0.61 17.27
C SER A 2 -8.07 0.75 16.12
N GLU A 3 -6.81 0.98 16.48
CA GLU A 3 -5.74 1.03 15.50
C GLU A 3 -5.63 -0.28 14.72
N TYR A 4 -5.88 -1.40 15.38
CA TYR A 4 -5.85 -2.71 14.72
C TYR A 4 -6.91 -2.81 13.63
N GLN A 5 -8.12 -2.30 13.89
CA GLN A 5 -9.18 -2.32 12.88
C GLN A 5 -8.83 -1.44 11.68
N VAL A 6 -8.21 -0.30 11.92
CA VAL A 6 -7.75 0.57 10.83
C VAL A 6 -6.69 -0.15 10.01
N PHE A 7 -5.74 -0.82 10.66
CA PHE A 7 -4.72 -1.61 9.98
C PHE A 7 -5.35 -2.68 9.09
N LEU A 8 -6.36 -3.41 9.59
CA LEU A 8 -7.01 -4.45 8.80
C LEU A 8 -7.63 -3.88 7.52
N GLN A 9 -8.23 -2.69 7.60
CA GLN A 9 -8.78 -2.02 6.43
C GLN A 9 -7.69 -1.62 5.46
N GLU A 10 -6.58 -1.10 5.96
CA GLU A 10 -5.45 -0.72 5.12
C GLU A 10 -4.86 -1.93 4.41
N ARG A 11 -4.66 -3.02 5.15
CA ARG A 11 -4.16 -4.27 4.59
C ARG A 11 -5.08 -4.79 3.49
N ASP A 12 -6.39 -4.78 3.74
CA ASP A 12 -7.35 -5.29 2.77
C ASP A 12 -7.32 -4.47 1.49
N LYS A 13 -7.15 -3.16 1.58
CA LYS A 13 -7.06 -2.30 0.40
C LYS A 13 -5.78 -2.54 -0.38
N VAL A 14 -4.65 -2.70 0.31
CA VAL A 14 -3.38 -3.04 -0.35
C VAL A 14 -3.53 -4.35 -1.10
N ASP A 15 -4.07 -5.38 -0.42
CA ASP A 15 -4.28 -6.69 -1.04
C ASP A 15 -5.21 -6.59 -2.25
N TYR A 16 -6.27 -5.80 -2.13
CA TYR A 16 -7.23 -5.61 -3.22
C TYR A 16 -6.53 -5.08 -4.48
N PHE A 17 -5.74 -4.00 -4.33
CA PHE A 17 -5.05 -3.42 -5.48
C PHE A 17 -4.04 -4.38 -6.08
N LEU A 18 -3.26 -5.07 -5.23
CA LEU A 18 -2.27 -6.02 -5.74
C LEU A 18 -2.93 -7.19 -6.46
N GLN A 19 -4.05 -7.69 -5.95
CA GLN A 19 -4.78 -8.78 -6.60
C GLN A 19 -5.39 -8.35 -7.93
N LYS A 20 -5.73 -7.06 -8.05
CA LYS A 20 -6.27 -6.52 -9.30
C LYS A 20 -5.20 -6.24 -10.35
N GLY A 21 -3.94 -6.44 -10.01
CA GLY A 21 -2.84 -6.25 -10.94
C GLY A 21 -2.16 -4.89 -10.84
N TYR A 22 -2.53 -4.08 -9.85
CA TYR A 22 -1.85 -2.81 -9.63
C TYR A 22 -0.48 -3.05 -9.04
N LYS A 23 0.44 -2.13 -9.30
CA LYS A 23 1.78 -2.14 -8.72
C LYS A 23 2.00 -0.86 -7.94
N ILE A 24 2.81 -0.94 -6.89
CA ILE A 24 3.20 0.23 -6.13
C ILE A 24 4.24 0.98 -6.94
N THR A 25 3.97 2.24 -7.27
CA THR A 25 4.85 3.04 -8.13
C THR A 25 5.47 4.22 -7.40
N ASN A 26 4.89 4.65 -6.29
CA ASN A 26 5.42 5.77 -5.54
C ASN A 26 4.95 5.70 -4.10
N VAL A 27 5.79 6.18 -3.18
CA VAL A 27 5.46 6.26 -1.75
C VAL A 27 5.95 7.60 -1.23
N ILE A 28 5.04 8.37 -0.62
CA ILE A 28 5.39 9.63 0.02
C ILE A 28 5.02 9.51 1.50
N GLU A 29 5.99 9.72 2.39
CA GLU A 29 5.76 9.68 3.82
C GLU A 29 5.92 11.06 4.42
N ASN A 30 5.02 11.39 5.36
CA ASN A 30 5.08 12.64 6.09
C ASN A 30 4.41 12.46 7.46
N LEU A 31 4.17 13.56 8.18
CA LEU A 31 3.57 13.48 9.51
C LEU A 31 2.15 12.95 9.50
N SER A 32 1.48 12.99 8.36
CA SER A 32 0.10 12.47 8.24
C SER A 32 0.06 10.98 7.92
N GLY A 33 1.20 10.34 7.70
CA GLY A 33 1.28 8.93 7.36
C GLY A 33 1.97 8.71 6.03
N ALA A 34 1.59 7.64 5.33
CA ALA A 34 2.15 7.30 4.03
C ALA A 34 1.08 7.38 2.96
N PHE A 35 1.41 7.98 1.82
CA PHE A 35 0.56 7.97 0.64
C PHE A 35 1.21 7.06 -0.38
N VAL A 36 0.52 5.98 -0.73
CA VAL A 36 1.04 4.94 -1.61
C VAL A 36 0.28 4.98 -2.92
N ASP A 37 1.00 5.18 -4.02
CA ASP A 37 0.41 5.18 -5.35
C ASP A 37 0.44 3.80 -5.94
N PHE A 38 -0.72 3.35 -6.42
CA PHE A 38 -0.89 2.10 -7.14
C PHE A 38 -1.27 2.42 -8.57
N GLU A 39 -0.62 1.78 -9.53
CA GLU A 39 -0.90 2.01 -10.94
C GLU A 39 -1.07 0.70 -11.68
N LYS A 40 -1.99 0.73 -12.64
CA LYS A 40 -2.27 -0.39 -13.52
C LYS A 40 -2.71 0.18 -14.87
N LYS A 41 -1.88 0.02 -15.91
CA LYS A 41 -2.15 0.60 -17.23
C LYS A 41 -2.39 2.10 -17.11
N ASP A 42 -3.59 2.57 -17.44
CA ASP A 42 -3.93 3.99 -17.39
C ASP A 42 -4.61 4.40 -16.08
N GLU A 43 -4.76 3.46 -15.13
CA GLU A 43 -5.44 3.73 -13.88
C GLU A 43 -4.43 3.97 -12.77
N LYS A 44 -4.73 4.95 -11.93
CA LYS A 44 -3.89 5.29 -10.79
C LYS A 44 -4.77 5.54 -9.58
N GLU A 45 -4.40 4.90 -8.46
CA GLU A 45 -5.09 5.08 -7.19
C GLU A 45 -4.08 5.41 -6.11
N THR A 46 -4.48 6.26 -5.17
CA THR A 46 -3.63 6.62 -4.03
C THR A 46 -4.30 6.16 -2.75
N LEU A 47 -3.55 5.47 -1.92
CA LEU A 47 -4.03 4.97 -0.64
C LEU A 47 -3.29 5.67 0.48
N HIS A 48 -4.03 6.21 1.47
CA HIS A 48 -3.45 6.84 2.64
C HIS A 48 -3.36 5.81 3.77
N ILE A 49 -2.15 5.52 4.22
CA ILE A 49 -1.89 4.55 5.28
C ILE A 49 -1.39 5.31 6.50
N ILE A 50 -2.10 5.16 7.62
CA ILE A 50 -1.80 5.89 8.84
C ILE A 50 -1.22 5.03 9.95
N THR A 51 -1.45 3.70 9.93
CA THR A 51 -0.94 2.85 11.01
C THR A 51 0.49 2.41 10.73
N PRO A 52 1.31 2.24 11.80
CA PRO A 52 2.67 1.71 11.62
C PRO A 52 2.66 0.30 11.03
N GLU A 53 1.70 -0.54 11.43
CA GLU A 53 1.57 -1.90 10.90
C GLU A 53 1.26 -1.88 9.41
N GLY A 54 0.39 -0.96 8.97
CA GLY A 54 0.08 -0.81 7.55
C GLY A 54 1.29 -0.39 6.75
N ARG A 55 2.12 0.50 7.31
CA ARG A 55 3.36 0.92 6.64
C ARG A 55 4.34 -0.24 6.50
N LYS A 56 4.47 -1.06 7.52
CA LYS A 56 5.30 -2.26 7.44
C LYS A 56 4.77 -3.23 6.38
N TYR A 57 3.46 -3.38 6.33
CA TYR A 57 2.83 -4.30 5.41
C TYR A 57 3.10 -3.93 3.94
N PHE A 58 2.83 -2.69 3.55
CA PHE A 58 3.05 -2.33 2.14
C PHE A 58 4.56 -2.33 1.81
N ALA A 59 5.41 -2.02 2.78
CA ALA A 59 6.85 -2.06 2.54
C ALA A 59 7.31 -3.48 2.22
N VAL A 60 6.78 -4.48 2.92
CA VAL A 60 7.07 -5.89 2.63
C VAL A 60 6.57 -6.25 1.24
N MET A 61 5.36 -5.80 0.89
CA MET A 61 4.80 -6.07 -0.43
C MET A 61 5.62 -5.40 -1.54
N LEU A 62 6.12 -4.19 -1.29
CA LEU A 62 6.98 -3.50 -2.25
C LEU A 62 8.28 -4.26 -2.48
N ILE A 63 8.88 -4.78 -1.41
CA ILE A 63 10.10 -5.59 -1.52
C ILE A 63 9.83 -6.83 -2.36
N LYS A 64 8.71 -7.51 -2.11
CA LYS A 64 8.32 -8.68 -2.90
C LYS A 64 8.11 -8.32 -4.37
N GLN A 65 7.46 -7.20 -4.64
CA GLN A 65 7.24 -6.72 -6.00
C GLN A 65 8.56 -6.51 -6.73
N GLN A 66 9.53 -5.89 -6.07
CA GLN A 66 10.83 -5.63 -6.67
C GLN A 66 11.58 -6.92 -6.98
N LYS A 67 11.49 -7.90 -6.09
CA LYS A 67 12.14 -9.20 -6.32
C LYS A 67 11.51 -9.95 -7.47
N GLU A 68 10.19 -9.93 -7.58
CA GLU A 68 9.45 -10.62 -8.63
C GLU A 68 9.63 -9.94 -9.98
N GLY A 69 9.86 -8.64 -9.97
CA GLY A 69 10.06 -7.87 -11.19
C GLY A 69 11.47 -7.87 -11.73
N ALA A 70 12.39 -8.51 -11.04
CA ALA A 70 13.80 -8.52 -11.42
C ALA A 70 14.10 -9.50 -12.55
#